data_9376b5c112d64474d0592a331047fa18
#
_entry.id   9376b5c112d64474d0592a331047fa18
#
_cell.length_a   1.000
_cell.length_b   1.000
_cell.length_c   1.000
_cell.angle_alpha   90.00
_cell.angle_beta   90.00
_cell.angle_gamma   90.00
#
_symmetry.space_group_name_H-M   'P 1'
#
loop_
_entity.id
_entity.type
_entity.pdbx_description
1 polymer ?
#
loop_
_entity_poly.entity_id
_entity_poly.type
_entity_poly.pdbx_seq_one_letter_code
_entity_poly.pdbx_strand_id
1 'polypeptide(L)'
;PMTISVIIYEKQFGSRNETPQHLKYEVSDFENLEQTPAYFKSNHDQLLAGYVYTNPEVVHPNGVIIVAHGLGAGHNTYLPEIYYMTQNGYTVFAYDGTGNDESEGKSIVGLPQAVIDLDYAINYVKDDEQFDGLPIMLYGHSMGGYAVIAVLNHHLDITAVVERSGFY
;
A
#
# COMPACT_ATOMS: atom_id res chain seq x y z
N PRO A 1 27.14 -5.21 20.73
CA PRO A 1 25.96 -4.37 20.41
C PRO A 1 25.47 -4.59 18.98
N MET A 2 26.34 -4.48 17.96
CA MET A 2 25.97 -4.64 16.54
C MET A 2 25.35 -6.01 16.21
N THR A 3 25.88 -7.10 16.79
CA THR A 3 25.37 -8.47 16.57
C THR A 3 23.93 -8.63 17.08
N ILE A 4 23.60 -8.05 18.23
CA ILE A 4 22.23 -8.10 18.81
C ILE A 4 21.25 -7.32 17.93
N SER A 5 21.64 -6.16 17.45
CA SER A 5 20.80 -5.33 16.57
C SER A 5 20.51 -6.06 15.25
N VAL A 6 21.49 -6.74 14.66
CA VAL A 6 21.31 -7.54 13.44
C VAL A 6 20.35 -8.70 13.70
N ILE A 7 20.49 -9.43 14.81
CA ILE A 7 19.60 -10.56 15.15
C ILE A 7 18.15 -10.07 15.33
N ILE A 8 17.95 -8.95 16.01
CA ILE A 8 16.60 -8.37 16.18
C ILE A 8 16.02 -7.97 14.84
N TYR A 9 16.81 -7.30 14.00
CA TYR A 9 16.38 -6.89 12.67
C TYR A 9 15.99 -8.09 11.79
N GLU A 10 16.85 -9.10 11.70
CA GLU A 10 16.60 -10.34 10.95
C GLU A 10 15.35 -11.07 11.47
N LYS A 11 15.15 -11.12 12.78
CA LYS A 11 13.95 -11.72 13.34
C LYS A 11 12.67 -10.99 12.94
N GLN A 12 12.74 -9.66 12.78
CA GLN A 12 11.59 -8.81 12.47
C GLN A 12 11.31 -8.74 10.96
N PHE A 13 12.34 -8.69 10.14
CA PHE A 13 12.27 -8.36 8.72
C PHE A 13 12.85 -9.42 7.78
N GLY A 14 13.54 -10.42 8.31
CA GLY A 14 14.28 -11.43 7.53
C GLY A 14 13.44 -12.56 6.93
N SER A 15 12.12 -12.54 7.11
CA SER A 15 11.19 -13.54 6.58
C SER A 15 10.02 -12.88 5.83
N ARG A 16 9.34 -13.68 5.04
CA ARG A 16 8.03 -13.30 4.49
C ARG A 16 7.02 -13.13 5.60
N ASN A 17 6.03 -12.29 5.35
CA ASN A 17 4.89 -12.10 6.22
C ASN A 17 3.60 -12.48 5.50
N GLU A 18 2.75 -13.21 6.19
CA GLU A 18 1.39 -13.45 5.77
C GLU A 18 0.43 -12.83 6.77
N THR A 19 -0.53 -12.08 6.28
CA THR A 19 -1.55 -11.46 7.11
C THR A 19 -2.35 -12.53 7.83
N PRO A 20 -2.45 -12.49 9.18
CA PRO A 20 -3.26 -13.42 9.92
C PRO A 20 -4.72 -13.40 9.47
N GLN A 21 -5.35 -14.57 9.37
CA GLN A 21 -6.71 -14.70 8.83
C GLN A 21 -7.75 -13.82 9.54
N HIS A 22 -7.60 -13.60 10.84
CA HIS A 22 -8.53 -12.76 11.61
C HIS A 22 -8.39 -11.25 11.36
N LEU A 23 -7.37 -10.85 10.59
CA LEU A 23 -7.17 -9.46 10.12
C LEU A 23 -7.55 -9.28 8.65
N LYS A 24 -7.94 -10.34 7.95
CA LYS A 24 -8.35 -10.28 6.56
C LYS A 24 -9.86 -10.04 6.46
N TYR A 25 -10.22 -9.06 5.64
CA TYR A 25 -11.58 -8.86 5.17
C TYR A 25 -11.68 -9.33 3.72
N GLU A 26 -12.89 -9.65 3.28
CA GLU A 26 -13.20 -10.01 1.90
C GLU A 26 -13.99 -8.87 1.24
N VAL A 27 -13.78 -8.66 -0.08
CA VAL A 27 -14.52 -7.63 -0.83
C VAL A 27 -16.03 -7.85 -0.74
N SER A 28 -16.45 -9.11 -0.68
CA SER A 28 -17.87 -9.51 -0.53
C SER A 28 -18.52 -9.04 0.79
N ASP A 29 -17.73 -8.63 1.78
CA ASP A 29 -18.24 -8.07 3.03
C ASP A 29 -18.76 -6.63 2.88
N PHE A 30 -18.48 -6.00 1.73
CA PHE A 30 -18.75 -4.58 1.47
C PHE A 30 -19.61 -4.40 0.23
N GLU A 31 -20.78 -3.80 0.39
CA GLU A 31 -21.71 -3.52 -0.71
C GLU A 31 -21.13 -2.42 -1.62
N ASN A 32 -21.26 -2.56 -2.94
CA ASN A 32 -20.74 -1.60 -3.93
C ASN A 32 -19.22 -1.35 -3.83
N LEU A 33 -18.45 -2.36 -3.42
CA LEU A 33 -17.00 -2.36 -3.50
C LEU A 33 -16.57 -3.34 -4.60
N GLU A 34 -15.89 -2.82 -5.61
CA GLU A 34 -15.27 -3.63 -6.67
C GLU A 34 -13.75 -3.63 -6.53
N GLN A 35 -13.13 -4.75 -6.89
CA GLN A 35 -11.67 -4.94 -6.85
C GLN A 35 -11.18 -5.44 -8.20
N THR A 36 -10.15 -4.79 -8.73
CA THR A 36 -9.46 -5.21 -9.95
C THR A 36 -7.98 -5.43 -9.65
N PRO A 37 -7.40 -6.60 -9.96
CA PRO A 37 -5.96 -6.83 -9.78
C PRO A 37 -5.12 -5.89 -10.67
N ALA A 38 -4.01 -5.40 -10.12
CA ALA A 38 -3.10 -4.47 -10.76
C ALA A 38 -1.66 -4.72 -10.27
N TYR A 39 -0.96 -5.62 -10.96
CA TYR A 39 0.40 -6.02 -10.57
C TYR A 39 1.44 -5.04 -11.13
N PHE A 40 2.46 -4.75 -10.34
CA PHE A 40 3.57 -3.89 -10.75
C PHE A 40 4.91 -4.41 -10.20
N LYS A 41 6.01 -3.98 -10.80
CA LYS A 41 7.35 -4.36 -10.36
C LYS A 41 7.94 -3.34 -9.41
N SER A 42 8.74 -3.79 -8.44
CA SER A 42 9.58 -2.96 -7.59
C SER A 42 11.07 -3.08 -7.98
N ASN A 43 11.96 -2.56 -7.17
CA ASN A 43 13.36 -2.24 -7.48
C ASN A 43 14.27 -3.43 -7.86
N HIS A 44 13.87 -4.65 -7.57
CA HIS A 44 14.58 -5.88 -7.95
C HIS A 44 13.78 -6.76 -8.91
N ASP A 45 12.91 -6.15 -9.72
CA ASP A 45 11.97 -6.81 -10.63
C ASP A 45 10.96 -7.75 -9.93
N GLN A 46 10.91 -7.78 -8.60
CA GLN A 46 9.90 -8.54 -7.87
C GLN A 46 8.51 -7.98 -8.16
N LEU A 47 7.58 -8.87 -8.47
CA LEU A 47 6.19 -8.52 -8.75
C LEU A 47 5.43 -8.30 -7.45
N LEU A 48 4.82 -7.12 -7.31
CA LEU A 48 3.96 -6.79 -6.20
C LEU A 48 2.49 -6.91 -6.60
N ALA A 49 1.70 -7.53 -5.72
CA ALA A 49 0.27 -7.64 -5.88
C ALA A 49 -0.38 -6.32 -5.48
N GLY A 50 -0.92 -5.62 -6.45
CA GLY A 50 -1.71 -4.41 -6.29
C GLY A 50 -3.16 -4.64 -6.67
N TYR A 51 -4.03 -3.77 -6.20
CA TYR A 51 -5.47 -3.84 -6.42
C TYR A 51 -6.06 -2.45 -6.51
N VAL A 52 -6.86 -2.23 -7.54
CA VAL A 52 -7.67 -1.02 -7.69
C VAL A 52 -9.05 -1.29 -7.11
N TYR A 53 -9.49 -0.44 -6.19
CA TYR A 53 -10.79 -0.49 -5.58
C TYR A 53 -11.64 0.68 -6.03
N THR A 54 -12.87 0.38 -6.43
CA THR A 54 -13.83 1.38 -6.92
C THR A 54 -15.22 1.13 -6.34
N ASN A 55 -16.01 2.19 -6.33
CA ASN A 55 -17.46 2.07 -6.21
C ASN A 55 -18.08 2.27 -7.60
N PRO A 56 -18.82 1.30 -8.16
CA PRO A 56 -19.40 1.39 -9.50
C PRO A 56 -20.39 2.55 -9.70
N GLU A 57 -20.89 3.14 -8.62
CA GLU A 57 -21.76 4.31 -8.67
C GLU A 57 -20.98 5.63 -8.88
N VAL A 58 -19.66 5.62 -8.68
CA VAL A 58 -18.79 6.79 -8.83
C VAL A 58 -18.25 6.86 -10.26
N VAL A 59 -18.88 7.68 -11.10
CA VAL A 59 -18.47 7.84 -12.51
C VAL A 59 -17.22 8.72 -12.66
N HIS A 60 -17.08 9.74 -11.81
CA HIS A 60 -15.98 10.70 -11.84
C HIS A 60 -15.33 10.76 -10.45
N PRO A 61 -14.27 10.00 -10.21
CA PRO A 61 -13.62 10.01 -8.90
C PRO A 61 -12.94 11.35 -8.61
N ASN A 62 -12.94 11.72 -7.33
CA ASN A 62 -12.31 12.96 -6.84
C ASN A 62 -10.77 12.89 -6.84
N GLY A 63 -10.20 11.70 -6.98
CA GLY A 63 -8.78 11.42 -6.98
C GLY A 63 -8.50 9.95 -6.71
N VAL A 64 -7.23 9.60 -6.68
CA VAL A 64 -6.75 8.27 -6.30
C VAL A 64 -6.00 8.32 -4.97
N ILE A 65 -6.33 7.42 -4.06
CA ILE A 65 -5.64 7.27 -2.76
C ILE A 65 -4.80 5.99 -2.81
N ILE A 66 -3.50 6.11 -2.63
CA ILE A 66 -2.60 4.97 -2.51
C ILE A 66 -2.49 4.57 -1.05
N VAL A 67 -2.79 3.31 -0.73
CA VAL A 67 -2.77 2.78 0.64
C VAL A 67 -1.52 1.94 0.86
N ALA A 68 -0.67 2.39 1.79
CA ALA A 68 0.52 1.68 2.26
C ALA A 68 0.25 1.03 3.62
N HIS A 69 0.31 -0.31 3.64
CA HIS A 69 -0.01 -1.11 4.83
C HIS A 69 1.08 -1.09 5.91
N GLY A 70 0.70 -1.46 7.13
CA GLY A 70 1.60 -1.65 8.25
C GLY A 70 2.29 -3.02 8.26
N LEU A 71 3.30 -3.17 9.12
CA LEU A 71 3.97 -4.44 9.35
C LEU A 71 2.98 -5.50 9.88
N GLY A 72 3.02 -6.69 9.31
CA GLY A 72 2.15 -7.80 9.72
C GLY A 72 0.74 -7.73 9.15
N ALA A 73 0.51 -6.88 8.16
CA ALA A 73 -0.78 -6.70 7.47
C ALA A 73 -0.57 -6.61 5.97
N GLY A 74 -1.56 -6.99 5.18
CA GLY A 74 -1.65 -6.76 3.74
C GLY A 74 -2.76 -5.77 3.40
N HIS A 75 -2.98 -5.54 2.11
CA HIS A 75 -4.02 -4.64 1.59
C HIS A 75 -5.41 -4.93 2.16
N ASN A 76 -5.75 -6.20 2.31
CA ASN A 76 -7.08 -6.65 2.73
C ASN A 76 -7.41 -6.36 4.21
N THR A 77 -6.41 -6.06 5.04
CA THR A 77 -6.63 -5.57 6.40
C THR A 77 -7.30 -4.19 6.40
N TYR A 78 -7.08 -3.41 5.34
CA TYR A 78 -7.56 -2.03 5.20
C TYR A 78 -8.85 -1.89 4.39
N LEU A 79 -9.54 -3.00 4.07
CA LEU A 79 -10.80 -2.93 3.33
C LEU A 79 -11.87 -2.04 3.99
N PRO A 80 -12.00 -1.94 5.33
CA PRO A 80 -12.92 -0.97 5.93
C PRO A 80 -12.60 0.48 5.58
N GLU A 81 -11.32 0.87 5.64
CA GLU A 81 -10.86 2.21 5.25
C GLU A 81 -11.00 2.43 3.75
N ILE A 82 -10.61 1.45 2.93
CA ILE A 82 -10.75 1.46 1.47
C ILE A 82 -12.23 1.63 1.09
N TYR A 83 -13.11 0.87 1.70
CA TYR A 83 -14.55 1.01 1.51
C TYR A 83 -15.03 2.42 1.83
N TYR A 84 -14.64 2.96 2.99
CA TYR A 84 -15.00 4.34 3.34
C TYR A 84 -14.53 5.35 2.28
N MET A 85 -13.29 5.23 1.79
CA MET A 85 -12.75 6.11 0.75
C MET A 85 -13.52 5.99 -0.56
N THR A 86 -13.85 4.77 -1.01
CA THR A 86 -14.60 4.57 -2.26
C THR A 86 -16.04 5.07 -2.16
N GLN A 87 -16.70 4.92 -1.00
CA GLN A 87 -18.03 5.49 -0.78
C GLN A 87 -18.03 7.02 -0.74
N ASN A 88 -16.87 7.65 -0.49
CA ASN A 88 -16.70 9.10 -0.54
C ASN A 88 -16.14 9.60 -1.90
N GLY A 89 -16.21 8.78 -2.93
CA GLY A 89 -15.95 9.20 -4.30
C GLY A 89 -14.49 9.13 -4.72
N TYR A 90 -13.65 8.35 -4.04
CA TYR A 90 -12.26 8.13 -4.44
C TYR A 90 -12.07 6.76 -5.08
N THR A 91 -11.15 6.67 -6.03
CA THR A 91 -10.52 5.41 -6.41
C THR A 91 -9.41 5.11 -5.42
N VAL A 92 -9.24 3.85 -5.03
CA VAL A 92 -8.15 3.46 -4.12
C VAL A 92 -7.25 2.43 -4.79
N PHE A 93 -5.95 2.68 -4.75
CA PHE A 93 -4.92 1.71 -5.09
C PHE A 93 -4.26 1.20 -3.82
N ALA A 94 -4.37 -0.08 -3.54
CA ALA A 94 -3.73 -0.72 -2.39
C ALA A 94 -2.86 -1.88 -2.88
N TYR A 95 -1.77 -2.18 -2.18
CA TYR A 95 -0.84 -3.23 -2.58
C TYR A 95 -0.26 -3.94 -1.37
N ASP A 96 0.24 -5.15 -1.60
CA ASP A 96 1.09 -5.87 -0.66
C ASP A 96 2.55 -5.54 -0.96
N GLY A 97 3.30 -5.07 0.01
CA GLY A 97 4.72 -4.76 -0.14
C GLY A 97 5.57 -6.02 -0.36
N THR A 98 6.83 -5.84 -0.75
CA THR A 98 7.79 -6.91 -0.97
C THR A 98 7.78 -7.92 0.20
N GLY A 99 7.62 -9.21 -0.14
CA GLY A 99 7.61 -10.30 0.84
C GLY A 99 6.38 -10.39 1.73
N ASN A 100 5.30 -9.67 1.39
CA ASN A 100 4.01 -9.77 2.07
C ASN A 100 2.98 -10.48 1.18
N ASP A 101 2.15 -11.29 1.79
CA ASP A 101 1.01 -11.99 1.21
C ASP A 101 1.27 -12.49 -0.24
N GLU A 102 0.61 -11.95 -1.26
CA GLU A 102 0.73 -12.39 -2.66
C GLU A 102 1.92 -11.77 -3.40
N SER A 103 2.58 -10.76 -2.84
CA SER A 103 3.75 -10.14 -3.46
C SER A 103 4.99 -11.04 -3.39
N GLU A 104 5.83 -10.95 -4.41
CA GLU A 104 7.11 -11.65 -4.44
C GLU A 104 8.10 -11.06 -3.42
N GLY A 105 9.16 -11.80 -3.17
CA GLY A 105 10.24 -11.44 -2.23
C GLY A 105 10.49 -12.55 -1.21
N LYS A 106 11.75 -12.72 -0.81
CA LYS A 106 12.15 -13.74 0.18
C LYS A 106 11.88 -13.29 1.61
N SER A 107 11.76 -11.99 1.82
CA SER A 107 11.50 -11.35 3.11
C SER A 107 10.94 -9.96 2.88
N ILE A 108 10.43 -9.33 3.93
CA ILE A 108 9.93 -7.95 3.90
C ILE A 108 11.06 -6.91 3.86
N VAL A 109 12.29 -7.31 4.02
CA VAL A 109 13.53 -6.51 3.99
C VAL A 109 13.58 -5.41 5.05
N GLY A 110 12.51 -4.64 5.26
CA GLY A 110 12.38 -3.64 6.32
C GLY A 110 11.88 -2.27 5.85
N LEU A 111 12.06 -1.26 6.71
CA LEU A 111 11.53 0.08 6.49
C LEU A 111 11.97 0.75 5.17
N PRO A 112 13.24 0.66 4.74
CA PRO A 112 13.66 1.22 3.46
C PRO A 112 12.92 0.60 2.27
N GLN A 113 12.64 -0.71 2.32
CA GLN A 113 11.90 -1.37 1.24
C GLN A 113 10.46 -0.90 1.17
N ALA A 114 9.81 -0.62 2.30
CA ALA A 114 8.45 -0.06 2.31
C ALA A 114 8.38 1.31 1.62
N VAL A 115 9.42 2.15 1.77
CA VAL A 115 9.52 3.44 1.06
C VAL A 115 9.73 3.23 -0.43
N ILE A 116 10.61 2.29 -0.80
CA ILE A 116 10.90 1.96 -2.22
C ILE A 116 9.65 1.38 -2.90
N ASP A 117 8.97 0.43 -2.26
CA ASP A 117 7.75 -0.16 -2.83
C ASP A 117 6.65 0.90 -3.05
N LEU A 118 6.53 1.85 -2.12
CA LEU A 118 5.59 2.97 -2.27
C LEU A 118 6.01 3.92 -3.40
N ASP A 119 7.31 4.20 -3.57
CA ASP A 119 7.82 4.98 -4.71
C ASP A 119 7.43 4.35 -6.05
N TYR A 120 7.61 3.03 -6.18
CA TYR A 120 7.19 2.28 -7.36
C TYR A 120 5.67 2.22 -7.53
N ALA A 121 4.90 2.12 -6.44
CA ALA A 121 3.45 2.18 -6.47
C ALA A 121 2.93 3.54 -6.98
N ILE A 122 3.54 4.63 -6.52
CA ILE A 122 3.21 5.99 -6.98
C ILE A 122 3.52 6.15 -8.47
N ASN A 123 4.70 5.67 -8.93
CA ASN A 123 5.06 5.72 -10.34
C ASN A 123 4.11 4.86 -11.18
N TYR A 124 3.74 3.66 -10.72
CA TYR A 124 2.74 2.83 -11.40
C TYR A 124 1.41 3.58 -11.59
N VAL A 125 0.90 4.21 -10.54
CA VAL A 125 -0.35 5.00 -10.63
C VAL A 125 -0.21 6.19 -11.57
N LYS A 126 0.96 6.84 -11.63
CA LYS A 126 1.23 7.95 -12.57
C LYS A 126 1.31 7.52 -14.02
N ASP A 127 1.75 6.30 -14.28
CA ASP A 127 1.98 5.77 -15.62
C ASP A 127 0.75 5.04 -16.20
N ASP A 128 -0.26 4.74 -15.38
CA ASP A 128 -1.47 4.03 -15.80
C ASP A 128 -2.58 5.01 -16.19
N GLU A 129 -3.00 4.97 -17.47
CA GLU A 129 -4.00 5.87 -18.08
C GLU A 129 -5.34 5.90 -17.32
N GLN A 130 -5.68 4.84 -16.56
CA GLN A 130 -6.92 4.82 -15.78
C GLN A 130 -6.96 5.90 -14.68
N PHE A 131 -5.79 6.43 -14.28
CA PHE A 131 -5.68 7.46 -13.25
C PHE A 131 -5.36 8.85 -13.81
N ASP A 132 -5.33 9.00 -15.15
CA ASP A 132 -4.97 10.26 -15.80
C ASP A 132 -5.80 11.44 -15.29
N GLY A 133 -5.09 12.50 -14.88
CA GLY A 133 -5.69 13.74 -14.39
C GLY A 133 -6.26 13.67 -12.98
N LEU A 134 -6.20 12.53 -12.30
CA LEU A 134 -6.64 12.39 -10.92
C LEU A 134 -5.58 12.91 -9.94
N PRO A 135 -5.96 13.74 -8.95
CA PRO A 135 -5.06 14.07 -7.83
C PRO A 135 -4.65 12.80 -7.08
N ILE A 136 -3.34 12.67 -6.79
CA ILE A 136 -2.81 11.52 -6.03
C ILE A 136 -2.69 11.90 -4.57
N MET A 137 -3.21 11.04 -3.70
CA MET A 137 -3.14 11.15 -2.25
C MET A 137 -2.56 9.86 -1.65
N LEU A 138 -1.95 9.98 -0.48
CA LEU A 138 -1.37 8.83 0.22
C LEU A 138 -2.07 8.61 1.56
N TYR A 139 -2.31 7.35 1.89
CA TYR A 139 -2.69 6.91 3.23
C TYR A 139 -1.73 5.83 3.70
N GLY A 140 -1.12 6.00 4.86
CA GLY A 140 -0.21 5.02 5.42
C GLY A 140 -0.45 4.76 6.91
N HIS A 141 -0.37 3.49 7.31
CA HIS A 141 -0.48 3.09 8.70
C HIS A 141 0.82 2.46 9.21
N SER A 142 1.29 2.86 10.40
CA SER A 142 2.47 2.28 11.06
C SER A 142 3.71 2.34 10.13
N MET A 143 4.25 1.21 9.67
CA MET A 143 5.34 1.15 8.68
C MET A 143 4.97 1.90 7.38
N GLY A 144 3.73 1.74 6.89
CA GLY A 144 3.21 2.53 5.77
C GLY A 144 3.10 4.01 6.10
N GLY A 145 2.77 4.37 7.35
CA GLY A 145 2.77 5.75 7.84
C GLY A 145 4.16 6.39 7.75
N TYR A 146 5.21 5.67 8.15
CA TYR A 146 6.59 6.08 7.91
C TYR A 146 6.88 6.26 6.42
N ALA A 147 6.48 5.31 5.58
CA ALA A 147 6.76 5.33 4.15
C ALA A 147 6.13 6.53 3.44
N VAL A 148 4.84 6.87 3.73
CA VAL A 148 4.15 7.98 3.06
C VAL A 148 4.77 9.35 3.37
N ILE A 149 5.41 9.52 4.52
CA ILE A 149 6.15 10.74 4.84
C ILE A 149 7.53 10.73 4.20
N ALA A 150 8.23 9.59 4.27
CA ALA A 150 9.60 9.49 3.76
C ALA A 150 9.68 9.67 2.23
N VAL A 151 8.66 9.26 1.49
CA VAL A 151 8.64 9.32 0.02
C VAL A 151 8.38 10.73 -0.54
N LEU A 152 7.85 11.67 0.26
CA LEU A 152 7.40 12.99 -0.21
C LEU A 152 8.51 13.84 -0.85
N ASN A 153 9.76 13.66 -0.45
CA ASN A 153 10.87 14.38 -1.06
C ASN A 153 11.09 14.02 -2.54
N HIS A 154 10.56 12.88 -3.00
CA HIS A 154 10.65 12.40 -4.37
C HIS A 154 9.38 12.69 -5.18
N HIS A 155 8.25 12.98 -4.53
CA HIS A 155 6.94 13.19 -5.14
C HIS A 155 6.27 14.47 -4.63
N LEU A 156 6.77 15.62 -5.12
CA LEU A 156 6.27 16.95 -4.71
C LEU A 156 4.87 17.26 -5.25
N ASP A 157 4.34 16.44 -6.12
CA ASP A 157 3.03 16.55 -6.76
C ASP A 157 1.92 15.77 -6.01
N ILE A 158 2.24 15.14 -4.89
CA ILE A 158 1.25 14.51 -4.01
C ILE A 158 0.36 15.60 -3.39
N THR A 159 -0.95 15.45 -3.58
CA THR A 159 -1.94 16.46 -3.18
C THR A 159 -2.22 16.47 -1.67
N ALA A 160 -2.26 15.28 -1.05
CA ALA A 160 -2.52 15.15 0.38
C ALA A 160 -1.93 13.83 0.93
N VAL A 161 -1.62 13.83 2.22
CA VAL A 161 -1.11 12.65 2.93
C VAL A 161 -1.84 12.49 4.25
N VAL A 162 -2.27 11.27 4.53
CA VAL A 162 -2.75 10.85 5.85
C VAL A 162 -1.77 9.84 6.41
N GLU A 163 -1.11 10.21 7.49
CA GLU A 163 -0.25 9.35 8.27
C GLU A 163 -1.01 8.90 9.53
N ARG A 164 -1.07 7.60 9.76
CA ARG A 164 -1.69 7.01 10.94
C ARG A 164 -0.68 6.16 11.69
N SER A 165 -0.33 6.58 12.91
CA SER A 165 0.56 5.84 13.82
C SER A 165 1.93 5.50 13.20
N GLY A 166 2.43 6.37 12.33
CA GLY A 166 3.80 6.30 11.82
C GLY A 166 4.81 6.75 12.89
N PHE A 167 6.07 6.75 12.51
CA PHE A 167 7.19 7.14 13.40
C PHE A 167 8.32 7.76 12.56
N TYR A 168 9.13 8.57 13.22
CA TYR A 168 10.28 9.28 12.62
C TYR A 168 11.59 8.84 13.30
#